data_4ec55e72ada229c15b011e3cb6fdef4a
#
_entry.id   4ec55e72ada229c15b011e3cb6fdef4a
#
_cell.length_a   1.000
_cell.length_b   1.000
_cell.length_c   1.000
_cell.angle_alpha   90.00
_cell.angle_beta   90.00
_cell.angle_gamma   90.00
#
_symmetry.space_group_name_H-M   'P 1'
#
loop_
_entity.id
_entity.type
_entity.pdbx_description
1 polymer ?
#
loop_
_entity_poly.entity_id
_entity_poly.type
_entity_poly.pdbx_seq_one_letter_code
_entity_poly.pdbx_strand_id
1 'polypeptide(L)'
;MTTPKTPKAATIPAVPTLSATLPDRARLFRSLHVPGRPVVLPNAWDVASARVVADAGAPAVATTSAGVAWSLGRGDGDHLGRDEALAAVARVAASVDVPVTADVERGYADDPAGVAETVRGVLAAGAVGINLEDTLRPDALRPVAEQAARIAAARGAADTAGVPLFVNARIDTHRMPPGDRAAWLDETLSRAVAYAAAGADGIFVLGALDAATVERLVAASPLPVNVAVGPGTLSVAELAAAGVARVSAGSSIAEAAYGLAGRAARELLEQGTAKELEGGADYATLNTLLLTATD
;
A
#
# COMPACT_ATOMS: atom_id res chain seq x y z
N MET A 1 -35.34 29.20 -6.77
CA MET A 1 -33.90 28.87 -6.89
C MET A 1 -33.43 28.28 -5.56
N THR A 2 -33.37 26.98 -5.45
CA THR A 2 -32.93 26.27 -4.25
C THR A 2 -31.43 26.00 -4.35
N THR A 3 -30.65 26.60 -3.47
CA THR A 3 -29.19 26.37 -3.34
C THR A 3 -28.93 24.91 -2.97
N PRO A 4 -28.01 24.21 -3.63
CA PRO A 4 -27.66 22.84 -3.25
C PRO A 4 -26.96 22.84 -1.89
N LYS A 5 -27.44 22.01 -0.96
CA LYS A 5 -26.80 21.75 0.34
C LYS A 5 -25.47 21.04 0.09
N THR A 6 -24.38 21.67 0.50
CA THR A 6 -23.05 21.05 0.59
C THR A 6 -23.12 19.81 1.48
N PRO A 7 -22.63 18.65 1.06
CA PRO A 7 -22.59 17.47 1.92
C PRO A 7 -21.70 17.75 3.14
N LYS A 8 -22.21 17.43 4.33
CA LYS A 8 -21.47 17.51 5.59
C LYS A 8 -20.23 16.60 5.49
N ALA A 9 -19.05 17.17 5.64
CA ALA A 9 -17.81 16.41 5.75
C ALA A 9 -17.97 15.37 6.88
N ALA A 10 -17.74 14.10 6.56
CA ALA A 10 -17.72 13.03 7.54
C ALA A 10 -16.57 13.30 8.52
N THR A 11 -16.86 13.26 9.80
CA THR A 11 -15.86 13.42 10.86
C THR A 11 -14.88 12.25 10.76
N ILE A 12 -13.65 12.52 10.34
CA ILE A 12 -12.54 11.56 10.41
C ILE A 12 -12.30 11.31 11.90
N PRO A 13 -12.21 10.04 12.37
CA PRO A 13 -11.87 9.77 13.76
C PRO A 13 -10.54 10.45 14.11
N ALA A 14 -10.47 11.03 15.29
CA ALA A 14 -9.28 11.73 15.79
C ALA A 14 -8.05 10.79 15.68
N VAL A 15 -6.99 11.29 15.04
CA VAL A 15 -5.69 10.57 14.96
C VAL A 15 -5.17 10.41 16.40
N PRO A 16 -4.79 9.19 16.84
CA PRO A 16 -4.24 8.99 18.17
C PRO A 16 -2.92 9.76 18.29
N THR A 17 -2.76 10.43 19.42
CA THR A 17 -1.50 11.09 19.82
C THR A 17 -0.37 10.04 19.97
N LEU A 18 0.89 10.48 19.98
CA LEU A 18 2.15 9.71 20.15
C LEU A 18 2.16 8.61 21.25
N SER A 19 1.13 8.54 22.09
CA SER A 19 0.97 7.54 23.15
C SER A 19 0.24 6.26 22.75
N ALA A 20 -0.26 6.13 21.51
CA ALA A 20 -0.99 4.94 21.08
C ALA A 20 -0.06 3.73 20.92
N THR A 21 -0.41 2.61 21.57
CA THR A 21 0.35 1.36 21.44
C THR A 21 0.27 0.80 20.01
N LEU A 22 1.21 -0.08 19.65
CA LEU A 22 1.17 -0.73 18.34
C LEU A 22 -0.16 -1.47 18.07
N PRO A 23 -0.73 -2.23 19.04
CA PRO A 23 -2.07 -2.80 18.89
C PRO A 23 -3.18 -1.76 18.66
N ASP A 24 -3.10 -0.57 19.28
CA ASP A 24 -4.09 0.50 19.06
C ASP A 24 -4.00 1.05 17.65
N ARG A 25 -2.80 1.30 17.16
CA ARG A 25 -2.55 1.71 15.76
C ARG A 25 -3.06 0.67 14.78
N ALA A 26 -2.87 -0.62 15.08
CA ALA A 26 -3.35 -1.72 14.25
C ALA A 26 -4.90 -1.78 14.22
N ARG A 27 -5.56 -1.61 15.37
CA ARG A 27 -7.03 -1.53 15.46
C ARG A 27 -7.57 -0.32 14.68
N LEU A 28 -6.94 0.85 14.83
CA LEU A 28 -7.30 2.03 14.06
C LEU A 28 -7.17 1.74 12.55
N PHE A 29 -6.02 1.23 12.11
CA PHE A 29 -5.78 0.94 10.69
C PHE A 29 -6.83 -0.03 10.13
N ARG A 30 -7.14 -1.09 10.86
CA ARG A 30 -8.19 -2.05 10.49
C ARG A 30 -9.56 -1.36 10.33
N SER A 31 -9.91 -0.46 11.23
CA SER A 31 -11.21 0.26 11.21
C SER A 31 -11.38 1.22 10.02
N LEU A 32 -10.29 1.58 9.34
CA LEU A 32 -10.33 2.43 8.15
C LEU A 32 -10.83 1.69 6.89
N HIS A 33 -10.78 0.35 6.88
CA HIS A 33 -11.14 -0.46 5.72
C HIS A 33 -12.65 -0.71 5.66
N VAL A 34 -13.41 0.26 5.17
CA VAL A 34 -14.88 0.20 5.10
C VAL A 34 -15.34 0.12 3.64
N PRO A 35 -16.03 -0.96 3.22
CA PRO A 35 -16.59 -1.06 1.88
C PRO A 35 -17.45 0.16 1.51
N GLY A 36 -17.24 0.72 0.33
CA GLY A 36 -17.93 1.93 -0.14
C GLY A 36 -17.45 3.25 0.45
N ARG A 37 -16.54 3.20 1.43
CA ARG A 37 -15.84 4.37 1.98
C ARG A 37 -14.36 4.04 2.15
N PRO A 38 -13.64 3.92 1.04
CA PRO A 38 -12.29 3.39 1.07
C PRO A 38 -11.32 4.27 1.85
N VAL A 39 -10.40 3.65 2.58
CA VAL A 39 -9.19 4.34 2.99
C VAL A 39 -8.32 4.59 1.76
N VAL A 40 -7.96 5.85 1.54
CA VAL A 40 -7.05 6.25 0.45
C VAL A 40 -5.65 6.33 1.02
N LEU A 41 -4.75 5.54 0.45
CA LEU A 41 -3.36 5.40 0.87
C LEU A 41 -2.42 5.84 -0.27
N PRO A 42 -2.07 7.12 -0.34
CA PRO A 42 -0.93 7.52 -1.16
C PRO A 42 0.32 6.82 -0.65
N ASN A 43 1.09 6.21 -1.56
CA ASN A 43 2.25 5.43 -1.15
C ASN A 43 3.49 6.32 -0.99
N ALA A 44 4.29 6.00 0.04
CA ALA A 44 5.56 6.64 0.33
C ALA A 44 6.72 5.65 0.20
N TRP A 45 7.95 6.16 0.06
CA TRP A 45 9.14 5.31 -0.11
C TRP A 45 10.31 5.73 0.79
N ASP A 46 10.21 6.89 1.42
CA ASP A 46 11.19 7.43 2.37
C ASP A 46 10.51 8.31 3.42
N VAL A 47 11.28 8.86 4.34
CA VAL A 47 10.78 9.73 5.42
C VAL A 47 10.14 10.99 4.86
N ALA A 48 10.75 11.61 3.84
CA ALA A 48 10.24 12.86 3.29
C ALA A 48 8.89 12.66 2.61
N SER A 49 8.77 11.66 1.75
CA SER A 49 7.50 11.32 1.10
C SER A 49 6.41 10.90 2.09
N ALA A 50 6.78 10.16 3.16
CA ALA A 50 5.82 9.76 4.19
C ALA A 50 5.26 10.96 4.96
N ARG A 51 6.09 11.95 5.30
CA ARG A 51 5.65 13.17 5.96
C ARG A 51 4.80 14.05 5.06
N VAL A 52 5.19 14.22 3.79
CA VAL A 52 4.38 14.95 2.81
C VAL A 52 3.00 14.31 2.64
N VAL A 53 2.94 12.98 2.56
CA VAL A 53 1.67 12.24 2.47
C VAL A 53 0.82 12.40 3.73
N ALA A 54 1.42 12.33 4.91
CA ALA A 54 0.72 12.52 6.18
C ALA A 54 0.22 13.96 6.33
N ASP A 55 1.04 14.97 6.00
CA ASP A 55 0.68 16.39 6.01
C ASP A 55 -0.47 16.72 5.04
N ALA A 56 -0.52 16.02 3.91
CA ALA A 56 -1.65 16.11 2.97
C ALA A 56 -2.95 15.53 3.53
N GLY A 57 -2.96 14.98 4.76
CA GLY A 57 -4.14 14.48 5.45
C GLY A 57 -4.43 12.99 5.26
N ALA A 58 -3.46 12.20 4.80
CA ALA A 58 -3.63 10.75 4.70
C ALA A 58 -3.84 10.12 6.09
N PRO A 59 -4.91 9.33 6.30
CA PRO A 59 -5.21 8.74 7.61
C PRO A 59 -4.29 7.57 7.98
N ALA A 60 -3.48 7.10 7.05
CA ALA A 60 -2.43 6.11 7.19
C ALA A 60 -1.45 6.23 6.00
N VAL A 61 -0.24 5.71 6.17
CA VAL A 61 0.78 5.67 5.12
C VAL A 61 1.01 4.22 4.68
N ALA A 62 1.03 3.98 3.38
CA ALA A 62 1.48 2.71 2.81
C ALA A 62 2.88 2.89 2.20
N THR A 63 3.82 1.97 2.44
CA THR A 63 5.05 1.98 1.66
C THR A 63 4.82 1.39 0.26
N THR A 64 5.72 1.66 -0.67
CA THR A 64 5.81 0.98 -1.96
C THR A 64 7.18 0.31 -2.07
N SER A 65 7.20 -1.01 -2.27
CA SER A 65 8.44 -1.78 -2.44
C SER A 65 9.33 -1.20 -3.52
N ALA A 66 8.75 -0.92 -4.70
CA ALA A 66 9.45 -0.33 -5.83
C ALA A 66 10.09 1.01 -5.48
N GLY A 67 9.33 1.95 -4.90
CA GLY A 67 9.87 3.25 -4.51
C GLY A 67 10.99 3.15 -3.47
N VAL A 68 10.82 2.27 -2.46
CA VAL A 68 11.86 2.00 -1.45
C VAL A 68 13.12 1.44 -2.11
N ALA A 69 12.99 0.41 -2.95
CA ALA A 69 14.12 -0.19 -3.67
C ALA A 69 14.84 0.85 -4.53
N TRP A 70 14.12 1.64 -5.33
CA TRP A 70 14.70 2.69 -6.18
C TRP A 70 15.45 3.75 -5.38
N SER A 71 14.91 4.19 -4.24
CA SER A 71 15.57 5.17 -3.37
C SER A 71 16.90 4.66 -2.80
N LEU A 72 17.06 3.34 -2.72
CA LEU A 72 18.26 2.65 -2.25
C LEU A 72 19.15 2.14 -3.42
N GLY A 73 18.83 2.53 -4.68
CA GLY A 73 19.60 2.15 -5.86
C GLY A 73 19.44 0.68 -6.29
N ARG A 74 18.31 0.05 -5.95
CA ARG A 74 17.94 -1.31 -6.33
C ARG A 74 16.74 -1.33 -7.26
N GLY A 75 16.60 -2.40 -8.07
CA GLY A 75 15.34 -2.69 -8.77
C GLY A 75 14.28 -3.23 -7.82
N ASP A 76 13.02 -3.19 -8.26
CA ASP A 76 11.89 -3.85 -7.60
C ASP A 76 11.90 -5.37 -7.85
N GLY A 77 11.25 -6.15 -7.01
CA GLY A 77 11.11 -7.61 -7.16
C GLY A 77 12.17 -8.42 -6.41
N ASP A 78 12.27 -8.25 -5.10
CA ASP A 78 13.20 -8.92 -4.19
C ASP A 78 14.71 -8.67 -4.47
N HIS A 79 15.03 -7.55 -5.12
CA HIS A 79 16.43 -7.11 -5.27
C HIS A 79 16.92 -6.32 -4.03
N LEU A 80 16.03 -5.99 -3.10
CA LEU A 80 16.34 -5.42 -1.80
C LEU A 80 16.28 -6.53 -0.74
N GLY A 81 17.29 -6.59 0.13
CA GLY A 81 17.28 -7.55 1.23
C GLY A 81 16.24 -7.22 2.30
N ARG A 82 15.73 -8.26 2.99
CA ARG A 82 14.74 -8.10 4.08
C ARG A 82 15.15 -7.04 5.11
N ASP A 83 16.39 -7.07 5.58
CA ASP A 83 16.86 -6.17 6.63
C ASP A 83 16.92 -4.71 6.16
N GLU A 84 17.30 -4.47 4.91
CA GLU A 84 17.31 -3.13 4.30
C GLU A 84 15.89 -2.60 4.14
N ALA A 85 14.95 -3.46 3.67
CA ALA A 85 13.54 -3.12 3.55
C ALA A 85 12.91 -2.79 4.90
N LEU A 86 13.14 -3.63 5.91
CA LEU A 86 12.64 -3.41 7.28
C LEU A 86 13.24 -2.13 7.92
N ALA A 87 14.52 -1.83 7.66
CA ALA A 87 15.13 -0.58 8.11
C ALA A 87 14.49 0.65 7.45
N ALA A 88 14.09 0.57 6.18
CA ALA A 88 13.34 1.64 5.52
C ALA A 88 11.94 1.80 6.13
N VAL A 89 11.22 0.70 6.36
CA VAL A 89 9.91 0.71 7.04
C VAL A 89 10.02 1.33 8.43
N ALA A 90 11.04 0.98 9.21
CA ALA A 90 11.26 1.53 10.55
C ALA A 90 11.44 3.05 10.53
N ARG A 91 12.25 3.57 9.58
CA ARG A 91 12.42 5.03 9.42
C ARG A 91 11.11 5.73 9.07
N VAL A 92 10.33 5.15 8.15
CA VAL A 92 9.02 5.69 7.77
C VAL A 92 8.06 5.66 8.96
N ALA A 93 7.94 4.52 9.66
CA ALA A 93 7.02 4.37 10.78
C ALA A 93 7.36 5.28 11.98
N ALA A 94 8.65 5.54 12.21
CA ALA A 94 9.11 6.47 13.25
C ALA A 94 8.87 7.95 12.88
N SER A 95 8.64 8.27 11.62
CA SER A 95 8.54 9.65 11.14
C SER A 95 7.11 10.21 11.11
N VAL A 96 6.08 9.40 11.31
CA VAL A 96 4.67 9.78 11.21
C VAL A 96 3.85 9.28 12.38
N ASP A 97 2.82 10.01 12.77
CA ASP A 97 1.90 9.64 13.86
C ASP A 97 0.76 8.73 13.40
N VAL A 98 0.51 8.66 12.10
CA VAL A 98 -0.53 7.81 11.49
C VAL A 98 -0.05 6.37 11.35
N PRO A 99 -0.96 5.37 11.31
CA PRO A 99 -0.59 3.99 11.06
C PRO A 99 0.19 3.79 9.76
N VAL A 100 1.18 2.89 9.78
CA VAL A 100 1.96 2.54 8.59
C VAL A 100 1.70 1.08 8.20
N THR A 101 1.49 0.82 6.91
CA THR A 101 1.43 -0.51 6.31
C THR A 101 2.59 -0.70 5.33
N ALA A 102 3.29 -1.83 5.44
CA ALA A 102 4.46 -2.13 4.63
C ALA A 102 4.11 -2.99 3.42
N ASP A 103 4.64 -2.64 2.25
CA ASP A 103 4.70 -3.57 1.13
C ASP A 103 5.94 -4.45 1.32
N VAL A 104 5.72 -5.74 1.59
CA VAL A 104 6.79 -6.71 1.84
C VAL A 104 7.01 -7.66 0.67
N GLU A 105 6.57 -7.27 -0.52
CA GLU A 105 6.73 -8.06 -1.73
C GLU A 105 6.26 -9.52 -1.51
N ARG A 106 7.12 -10.49 -1.84
CA ARG A 106 6.89 -11.91 -1.59
C ARG A 106 7.24 -12.35 -0.16
N GLY A 107 7.45 -11.41 0.77
CA GLY A 107 7.77 -11.70 2.17
C GLY A 107 9.25 -11.93 2.45
N TYR A 108 10.14 -11.66 1.50
CA TYR A 108 11.60 -11.83 1.59
C TYR A 108 12.03 -13.23 2.08
N ALA A 109 11.24 -14.24 1.78
CA ALA A 109 11.48 -15.64 2.13
C ALA A 109 10.64 -16.57 1.27
N ASP A 110 11.09 -17.79 1.05
CA ASP A 110 10.33 -18.79 0.28
C ASP A 110 9.38 -19.61 1.15
N ASP A 111 9.73 -19.88 2.39
CA ASP A 111 8.95 -20.70 3.31
C ASP A 111 8.10 -19.87 4.29
N PRO A 112 7.08 -20.48 4.91
CA PRO A 112 6.23 -19.83 5.89
C PRO A 112 6.97 -19.31 7.14
N ALA A 113 8.03 -19.98 7.58
CA ALA A 113 8.78 -19.59 8.77
C ALA A 113 9.53 -18.28 8.54
N GLY A 114 10.14 -18.13 7.36
CA GLY A 114 10.80 -16.88 6.94
C GLY A 114 9.82 -15.72 6.78
N VAL A 115 8.58 -15.98 6.29
CA VAL A 115 7.53 -14.95 6.26
C VAL A 115 7.13 -14.53 7.67
N ALA A 116 7.02 -15.46 8.61
CA ALA A 116 6.75 -15.15 10.01
C ALA A 116 7.86 -14.27 10.62
N GLU A 117 9.14 -14.49 10.25
CA GLU A 117 10.25 -13.61 10.66
C GLU A 117 10.12 -12.22 10.07
N THR A 118 9.76 -12.10 8.78
CA THR A 118 9.51 -10.79 8.16
C THR A 118 8.42 -10.04 8.90
N VAL A 119 7.32 -10.71 9.26
CA VAL A 119 6.23 -10.08 10.03
C VAL A 119 6.70 -9.62 11.41
N ARG A 120 7.49 -10.42 12.12
CA ARG A 120 8.09 -9.98 13.40
C ARG A 120 8.94 -8.71 13.22
N GLY A 121 9.73 -8.66 12.14
CA GLY A 121 10.50 -7.48 11.77
C GLY A 121 9.63 -6.26 11.44
N VAL A 122 8.53 -6.45 10.71
CA VAL A 122 7.55 -5.38 10.39
C VAL A 122 6.94 -4.80 11.66
N LEU A 123 6.54 -5.66 12.60
CA LEU A 123 5.99 -5.23 13.90
C LEU A 123 7.05 -4.48 14.73
N ALA A 124 8.29 -4.99 14.78
CA ALA A 124 9.40 -4.33 15.45
C ALA A 124 9.73 -2.96 14.81
N ALA A 125 9.55 -2.82 13.49
CA ALA A 125 9.68 -1.56 12.75
C ALA A 125 8.53 -0.57 13.01
N GLY A 126 7.45 -0.97 13.71
CA GLY A 126 6.33 -0.10 14.05
C GLY A 126 5.21 -0.06 13.01
N ALA A 127 5.26 -0.88 11.96
CA ALA A 127 4.17 -0.98 10.99
C ALA A 127 3.09 -1.96 11.47
N VAL A 128 1.84 -1.73 11.05
CA VAL A 128 0.64 -2.43 11.54
C VAL A 128 -0.18 -3.11 10.44
N GLY A 129 0.37 -3.14 9.24
CA GLY A 129 -0.20 -3.85 8.10
C GLY A 129 0.89 -4.29 7.13
N ILE A 130 0.57 -5.26 6.30
CA ILE A 130 1.44 -5.70 5.20
C ILE A 130 0.63 -5.92 3.93
N ASN A 131 1.27 -5.71 2.74
CA ASN A 131 0.89 -6.41 1.52
C ASN A 131 1.83 -7.59 1.37
N LEU A 132 1.29 -8.77 1.09
CA LEU A 132 2.04 -10.01 0.83
C LEU A 132 1.54 -10.63 -0.46
N GLU A 133 2.36 -10.63 -1.51
CA GLU A 133 1.97 -11.07 -2.85
C GLU A 133 2.18 -12.56 -3.08
N ASP A 134 1.40 -13.12 -4.01
CA ASP A 134 1.44 -14.53 -4.39
C ASP A 134 2.28 -14.78 -5.66
N THR A 135 2.98 -13.80 -6.18
CA THR A 135 3.97 -13.98 -7.26
C THR A 135 5.08 -14.92 -6.81
N LEU A 136 5.35 -15.96 -7.59
CA LEU A 136 6.49 -16.87 -7.40
C LEU A 136 7.71 -16.37 -8.19
N ARG A 137 7.46 -15.97 -9.42
CA ARG A 137 8.42 -15.39 -10.36
C ARG A 137 7.64 -14.57 -11.40
N PRO A 138 8.27 -13.76 -12.25
CA PRO A 138 7.56 -12.79 -13.12
C PRO A 138 6.41 -13.35 -13.95
N ASP A 139 6.44 -14.65 -14.28
CA ASP A 139 5.49 -15.35 -15.13
C ASP A 139 4.69 -16.46 -14.41
N ALA A 140 4.79 -16.57 -13.09
CA ALA A 140 4.14 -17.63 -12.34
C ALA A 140 3.67 -17.18 -10.96
N LEU A 141 2.51 -17.67 -10.58
CA LEU A 141 1.97 -17.53 -9.22
C LEU A 141 2.34 -18.74 -8.36
N ARG A 142 2.46 -18.53 -7.06
CA ARG A 142 2.57 -19.61 -6.09
C ARG A 142 1.32 -20.48 -6.12
N PRO A 143 1.44 -21.80 -5.91
CA PRO A 143 0.31 -22.63 -5.62
C PRO A 143 -0.53 -22.06 -4.46
N VAL A 144 -1.85 -22.10 -4.59
CA VAL A 144 -2.77 -21.50 -3.60
C VAL A 144 -2.48 -21.98 -2.18
N ALA A 145 -2.26 -23.30 -2.01
CA ALA A 145 -1.99 -23.88 -0.69
C ALA A 145 -0.67 -23.37 -0.07
N GLU A 146 0.37 -23.14 -0.88
CA GLU A 146 1.63 -22.58 -0.41
C GLU A 146 1.46 -21.14 0.08
N GLN A 147 0.78 -20.31 -0.71
CA GLN A 147 0.55 -18.92 -0.33
C GLN A 147 -0.39 -18.84 0.89
N ALA A 148 -1.39 -19.69 0.98
CA ALA A 148 -2.25 -19.78 2.17
C ALA A 148 -1.45 -20.13 3.43
N ALA A 149 -0.52 -21.09 3.36
CA ALA A 149 0.36 -21.42 4.46
C ALA A 149 1.26 -20.24 4.89
N ARG A 150 1.74 -19.43 3.95
CA ARG A 150 2.53 -18.22 4.20
C ARG A 150 1.71 -17.12 4.87
N ILE A 151 0.46 -16.93 4.43
CA ILE A 151 -0.49 -16.01 5.07
C ILE A 151 -0.82 -16.46 6.49
N ALA A 152 -1.06 -17.76 6.70
CA ALA A 152 -1.29 -18.32 8.04
C ALA A 152 -0.10 -18.11 8.97
N ALA A 153 1.13 -18.25 8.48
CA ALA A 153 2.34 -17.97 9.24
C ALA A 153 2.49 -16.49 9.61
N ALA A 154 2.16 -15.59 8.66
CA ALA A 154 2.11 -14.15 8.90
C ALA A 154 1.10 -13.80 10.01
N ARG A 155 -0.11 -14.35 9.94
CA ARG A 155 -1.16 -14.22 10.96
C ARG A 155 -0.70 -14.72 12.30
N GLY A 156 -0.17 -15.96 12.36
CA GLY A 156 0.31 -16.57 13.62
C GLY A 156 1.43 -15.77 14.29
N ALA A 157 2.35 -15.17 13.52
CA ALA A 157 3.38 -14.30 14.06
C ALA A 157 2.79 -13.03 14.68
N ALA A 158 1.80 -12.40 14.04
CA ALA A 158 1.10 -11.24 14.54
C ALA A 158 0.28 -11.54 15.80
N ASP A 159 -0.45 -12.67 15.82
CA ASP A 159 -1.24 -13.10 16.95
C ASP A 159 -0.35 -13.40 18.16
N THR A 160 0.80 -14.05 17.95
CA THR A 160 1.81 -14.30 19.01
C THR A 160 2.34 -13.00 19.60
N ALA A 161 2.48 -11.94 18.78
CA ALA A 161 2.89 -10.62 19.24
C ALA A 161 1.75 -9.81 19.89
N GLY A 162 0.51 -10.29 19.87
CA GLY A 162 -0.67 -9.59 20.38
C GLY A 162 -1.08 -8.37 19.58
N VAL A 163 -0.65 -8.28 18.30
CA VAL A 163 -0.95 -7.15 17.41
C VAL A 163 -1.91 -7.61 16.31
N PRO A 164 -3.10 -6.99 16.17
CA PRO A 164 -4.04 -7.32 15.10
C PRO A 164 -3.57 -6.73 13.75
N LEU A 165 -2.42 -7.18 13.28
CA LEU A 165 -1.81 -6.78 12.01
C LEU A 165 -2.81 -6.95 10.86
N PHE A 166 -2.92 -5.98 9.96
CA PHE A 166 -3.73 -6.11 8.75
C PHE A 166 -2.94 -6.83 7.66
N VAL A 167 -3.31 -8.06 7.36
CA VAL A 167 -2.72 -8.85 6.27
C VAL A 167 -3.53 -8.62 4.99
N ASN A 168 -2.99 -7.84 4.07
CA ASN A 168 -3.56 -7.57 2.76
C ASN A 168 -2.94 -8.54 1.75
N ALA A 169 -3.63 -9.61 1.42
CA ALA A 169 -3.15 -10.60 0.47
C ALA A 169 -3.20 -10.02 -0.95
N ARG A 170 -2.04 -9.78 -1.55
CA ARG A 170 -1.95 -9.32 -2.94
C ARG A 170 -2.05 -10.54 -3.86
N ILE A 171 -2.95 -10.44 -4.84
CA ILE A 171 -3.25 -11.48 -5.83
C ILE A 171 -2.84 -10.94 -7.21
N ASP A 172 -1.79 -11.52 -7.77
CA ASP A 172 -1.16 -11.05 -9.00
C ASP A 172 -1.59 -11.83 -10.26
N THR A 173 -2.81 -12.38 -10.26
CA THR A 173 -3.37 -13.14 -11.40
C THR A 173 -3.36 -12.34 -12.70
N HIS A 174 -3.47 -10.99 -12.65
CA HIS A 174 -3.40 -10.11 -13.83
C HIS A 174 -2.03 -10.16 -14.55
N ARG A 175 -0.98 -10.63 -13.87
CA ARG A 175 0.38 -10.80 -14.44
C ARG A 175 0.51 -12.10 -15.23
N MET A 176 -0.45 -13.01 -15.11
CA MET A 176 -0.47 -14.24 -15.90
C MET A 176 -0.66 -13.89 -17.38
N PRO A 177 -0.15 -14.73 -18.30
CA PRO A 177 -0.35 -14.53 -19.74
C PRO A 177 -1.82 -14.24 -20.06
N PRO A 178 -2.11 -13.35 -21.03
CA PRO A 178 -3.47 -12.98 -21.38
C PRO A 178 -4.25 -14.23 -21.77
N GLY A 179 -5.22 -14.58 -20.93
CA GLY A 179 -6.16 -15.67 -21.10
C GLY A 179 -7.60 -15.16 -21.11
N ASP A 180 -8.54 -16.06 -20.93
CA ASP A 180 -9.94 -15.68 -20.72
C ASP A 180 -10.06 -14.83 -19.45
N ARG A 181 -10.60 -13.62 -19.58
CA ARG A 181 -10.80 -12.66 -18.49
C ARG A 181 -11.72 -13.21 -17.40
N ALA A 182 -12.67 -14.06 -17.76
CA ALA A 182 -13.55 -14.74 -16.80
C ALA A 182 -12.76 -15.73 -15.96
N ALA A 183 -11.91 -16.57 -16.57
CA ALA A 183 -11.04 -17.51 -15.87
C ALA A 183 -10.06 -16.81 -14.93
N TRP A 184 -9.52 -15.66 -15.33
CA TRP A 184 -8.67 -14.83 -14.49
C TRP A 184 -9.41 -14.35 -13.22
N LEU A 185 -10.66 -13.88 -13.36
CA LEU A 185 -11.45 -13.39 -12.22
C LEU A 185 -11.85 -14.55 -11.30
N ASP A 186 -12.23 -15.68 -11.85
CA ASP A 186 -12.58 -16.88 -11.07
C ASP A 186 -11.38 -17.40 -10.28
N GLU A 187 -10.18 -17.41 -10.85
CA GLU A 187 -8.94 -17.75 -10.14
C GLU A 187 -8.63 -16.73 -9.03
N THR A 188 -8.80 -15.43 -9.29
CA THR A 188 -8.64 -14.37 -8.30
C THR A 188 -9.56 -14.60 -7.10
N LEU A 189 -10.83 -14.89 -7.34
CA LEU A 189 -11.84 -15.14 -6.31
C LEU A 189 -11.58 -16.44 -5.54
N SER A 190 -11.15 -17.50 -6.23
CA SER A 190 -10.75 -18.77 -5.61
C SER A 190 -9.59 -18.56 -4.62
N ARG A 191 -8.58 -17.78 -5.03
CA ARG A 191 -7.46 -17.38 -4.15
C ARG A 191 -7.93 -16.55 -2.97
N ALA A 192 -8.82 -15.58 -3.21
CA ALA A 192 -9.37 -14.73 -2.15
C ALA A 192 -10.05 -15.56 -1.04
N VAL A 193 -10.82 -16.60 -1.41
CA VAL A 193 -11.46 -17.51 -0.45
C VAL A 193 -10.40 -18.28 0.37
N ALA A 194 -9.39 -18.84 -0.29
CA ALA A 194 -8.33 -19.59 0.38
C ALA A 194 -7.50 -18.69 1.32
N TYR A 195 -7.22 -17.46 0.90
CA TYR A 195 -6.43 -16.51 1.69
C TYR A 195 -7.23 -15.96 2.87
N ALA A 196 -8.54 -15.77 2.71
CA ALA A 196 -9.43 -15.44 3.83
C ALA A 196 -9.42 -16.55 4.89
N ALA A 197 -9.55 -17.81 4.48
CA ALA A 197 -9.47 -18.95 5.39
C ALA A 197 -8.11 -19.08 6.09
N ALA A 198 -7.03 -18.58 5.46
CA ALA A 198 -5.68 -18.55 6.02
C ALA A 198 -5.43 -17.34 6.95
N GLY A 199 -6.39 -16.42 7.11
CA GLY A 199 -6.29 -15.29 8.03
C GLY A 199 -5.87 -13.95 7.39
N ALA A 200 -6.01 -13.79 6.07
CA ALA A 200 -5.95 -12.48 5.44
C ALA A 200 -7.14 -11.60 5.89
N ASP A 201 -6.93 -10.28 5.93
CA ASP A 201 -7.94 -9.29 6.32
C ASP A 201 -8.49 -8.51 5.14
N GLY A 202 -7.79 -8.53 4.02
CA GLY A 202 -8.17 -7.91 2.75
C GLY A 202 -7.47 -8.60 1.60
N ILE A 203 -7.95 -8.32 0.39
CA ILE A 203 -7.27 -8.69 -0.84
C ILE A 203 -6.85 -7.44 -1.60
N PHE A 204 -5.71 -7.53 -2.27
CA PHE A 204 -5.22 -6.49 -3.15
C PHE A 204 -5.07 -7.05 -4.56
N VAL A 205 -5.86 -6.54 -5.50
CA VAL A 205 -5.82 -6.96 -6.90
C VAL A 205 -5.21 -5.84 -7.73
N LEU A 206 -4.08 -6.13 -8.34
CA LEU A 206 -3.39 -5.20 -9.24
C LEU A 206 -3.96 -5.27 -10.66
N GLY A 207 -3.64 -4.24 -11.45
CA GLY A 207 -3.98 -4.13 -12.87
C GLY A 207 -4.96 -2.99 -13.17
N ALA A 208 -5.09 -2.68 -14.45
CA ALA A 208 -6.08 -1.73 -14.93
C ALA A 208 -7.46 -2.41 -14.98
N LEU A 209 -8.21 -2.26 -13.89
CA LEU A 209 -9.54 -2.86 -13.74
C LEU A 209 -10.61 -1.90 -14.24
N ASP A 210 -11.56 -2.41 -15.05
CA ASP A 210 -12.77 -1.68 -15.39
C ASP A 210 -13.82 -1.79 -14.25
N ALA A 211 -14.82 -0.91 -14.29
CA ALA A 211 -15.85 -0.84 -13.26
C ALA A 211 -16.57 -2.17 -13.04
N ALA A 212 -16.95 -2.86 -14.13
CA ALA A 212 -17.65 -4.14 -14.05
C ALA A 212 -16.82 -5.23 -13.38
N THR A 213 -15.51 -5.25 -13.62
CA THR A 213 -14.58 -6.18 -12.94
C THR A 213 -14.47 -5.86 -11.45
N VAL A 214 -14.35 -4.57 -11.09
CA VAL A 214 -14.28 -4.15 -9.68
C VAL A 214 -15.57 -4.50 -8.94
N GLU A 215 -16.75 -4.22 -9.53
CA GLU A 215 -18.06 -4.56 -8.96
C GLU A 215 -18.18 -6.08 -8.70
N ARG A 216 -17.77 -6.91 -9.67
CA ARG A 216 -17.77 -8.37 -9.51
C ARG A 216 -16.81 -8.85 -8.44
N LEU A 217 -15.60 -8.28 -8.37
CA LEU A 217 -14.63 -8.58 -7.32
C LEU A 217 -15.19 -8.24 -5.92
N VAL A 218 -15.75 -7.04 -5.76
CA VAL A 218 -16.32 -6.59 -4.48
C VAL A 218 -17.53 -7.44 -4.08
N ALA A 219 -18.42 -7.76 -5.02
CA ALA A 219 -19.63 -8.55 -4.75
C ALA A 219 -19.34 -10.00 -4.35
N ALA A 220 -18.26 -10.59 -4.88
CA ALA A 220 -17.95 -12.01 -4.68
C ALA A 220 -16.78 -12.27 -3.71
N SER A 221 -15.99 -11.24 -3.37
CA SER A 221 -14.89 -11.38 -2.42
C SER A 221 -15.38 -11.58 -1.00
N PRO A 222 -14.85 -12.56 -0.23
CA PRO A 222 -15.15 -12.70 1.20
C PRO A 222 -14.48 -11.63 2.06
N LEU A 223 -13.59 -10.82 1.48
CA LEU A 223 -12.77 -9.83 2.18
C LEU A 223 -12.88 -8.45 1.56
N PRO A 224 -12.61 -7.38 2.32
CA PRO A 224 -12.43 -6.04 1.78
C PRO A 224 -11.45 -6.01 0.61
N VAL A 225 -11.82 -5.30 -0.46
CA VAL A 225 -11.02 -5.20 -1.69
C VAL A 225 -10.19 -3.93 -1.70
N ASN A 226 -8.90 -4.07 -2.00
CA ASN A 226 -7.99 -2.99 -2.34
C ASN A 226 -7.72 -2.98 -3.84
N VAL A 227 -7.76 -1.79 -4.44
CA VAL A 227 -7.41 -1.53 -5.84
C VAL A 227 -6.35 -0.45 -5.91
N ALA A 228 -5.44 -0.55 -6.87
CA ALA A 228 -4.47 0.51 -7.15
C ALA A 228 -5.04 1.55 -8.12
N VAL A 229 -4.68 2.82 -7.89
CA VAL A 229 -4.96 3.93 -8.81
C VAL A 229 -3.67 4.49 -9.40
N GLY A 230 -3.80 4.99 -10.61
CA GLY A 230 -2.74 5.63 -11.38
C GLY A 230 -3.32 6.27 -12.64
N PRO A 231 -2.46 6.76 -13.55
CA PRO A 231 -2.94 7.35 -14.80
C PRO A 231 -3.85 6.40 -15.59
N GLY A 232 -5.05 6.86 -15.92
CA GLY A 232 -6.02 6.10 -16.72
C GLY A 232 -6.85 5.04 -15.98
N THR A 233 -6.73 4.94 -14.64
CA THR A 233 -7.60 4.08 -13.82
C THR A 233 -8.90 4.78 -13.41
N LEU A 234 -9.82 4.02 -12.81
CA LEU A 234 -11.01 4.58 -12.17
C LEU A 234 -10.61 5.57 -11.05
N SER A 235 -11.44 6.59 -10.86
CA SER A 235 -11.30 7.54 -9.76
C SER A 235 -11.64 6.89 -8.41
N VAL A 236 -11.17 7.50 -7.32
CA VAL A 236 -11.54 7.08 -5.95
C VAL A 236 -13.06 7.08 -5.74
N ALA A 237 -13.77 8.03 -6.34
CA ALA A 237 -15.23 8.12 -6.21
C ALA A 237 -15.93 6.95 -6.92
N GLU A 238 -15.49 6.56 -8.10
CA GLU A 238 -16.02 5.39 -8.83
C GLU A 238 -15.72 4.09 -8.09
N LEU A 239 -14.50 3.94 -7.55
CA LEU A 239 -14.11 2.79 -6.74
C LEU A 239 -14.91 2.71 -5.43
N ALA A 240 -15.18 3.84 -4.77
CA ALA A 240 -16.05 3.90 -3.61
C ALA A 240 -17.49 3.47 -3.95
N ALA A 241 -18.03 3.95 -5.06
CA ALA A 241 -19.37 3.57 -5.53
C ALA A 241 -19.46 2.06 -5.83
N ALA A 242 -18.39 1.46 -6.33
CA ALA A 242 -18.28 0.01 -6.54
C ALA A 242 -18.07 -0.80 -5.24
N GLY A 243 -17.94 -0.15 -4.07
CA GLY A 243 -17.80 -0.82 -2.77
C GLY A 243 -16.38 -1.18 -2.37
N VAL A 244 -15.36 -0.63 -3.04
CA VAL A 244 -13.94 -0.83 -2.65
C VAL A 244 -13.72 -0.30 -1.23
N ALA A 245 -12.87 -0.96 -0.46
CA ALA A 245 -12.57 -0.61 0.94
C ALA A 245 -11.19 0.05 1.13
N ARG A 246 -10.29 -0.10 0.17
CA ARG A 246 -8.95 0.51 0.19
C ARG A 246 -8.53 0.87 -1.24
N VAL A 247 -7.96 2.06 -1.38
CA VAL A 247 -7.36 2.55 -2.63
C VAL A 247 -5.92 2.95 -2.33
N SER A 248 -4.97 2.46 -3.12
CA SER A 248 -3.55 2.78 -3.00
C SER A 248 -2.97 3.23 -4.33
N ALA A 249 -1.88 4.00 -4.32
CA ALA A 249 -1.25 4.53 -5.53
C ALA A 249 -0.10 3.65 -6.05
N GLY A 250 0.28 2.61 -5.32
CA GLY A 250 1.42 1.76 -5.69
C GLY A 250 2.71 2.57 -5.86
N SER A 251 3.42 2.37 -6.96
CA SER A 251 4.65 3.10 -7.31
C SER A 251 4.40 4.44 -8.01
N SER A 252 3.16 4.75 -8.42
CA SER A 252 2.85 5.85 -9.34
C SER A 252 3.33 7.23 -8.86
N ILE A 253 3.32 7.50 -7.55
CA ILE A 253 3.82 8.77 -7.01
C ILE A 253 5.34 8.83 -7.11
N ALA A 254 6.04 7.75 -6.79
CA ALA A 254 7.50 7.66 -6.93
C ALA A 254 7.91 7.76 -8.41
N GLU A 255 7.20 7.07 -9.32
CA GLU A 255 7.41 7.18 -10.77
C GLU A 255 7.27 8.63 -11.25
N ALA A 256 6.22 9.33 -10.80
CA ALA A 256 6.01 10.72 -11.16
C ALA A 256 7.15 11.63 -10.65
N ALA A 257 7.63 11.41 -9.41
CA ALA A 257 8.73 12.16 -8.81
C ALA A 257 10.05 11.93 -9.57
N TYR A 258 10.41 10.70 -9.85
CA TYR A 258 11.61 10.37 -10.64
C TYR A 258 11.47 10.82 -12.11
N GLY A 259 10.26 10.74 -12.66
CA GLY A 259 9.95 11.25 -14.00
C GLY A 259 10.15 12.76 -14.08
N LEU A 260 9.70 13.52 -13.08
CA LEU A 260 9.95 14.95 -12.98
C LEU A 260 11.46 15.27 -12.90
N ALA A 261 12.19 14.56 -12.04
CA ALA A 261 13.64 14.74 -11.91
C ALA A 261 14.36 14.53 -13.26
N GLY A 262 13.96 13.49 -14.01
CA GLY A 262 14.54 13.22 -15.33
C GLY A 262 14.21 14.28 -16.38
N ARG A 263 12.97 14.82 -16.40
CA ARG A 263 12.58 15.89 -17.33
C ARG A 263 13.29 17.20 -17.00
N ALA A 264 13.31 17.60 -15.73
CA ALA A 264 13.98 18.81 -15.28
C ALA A 264 15.49 18.75 -15.56
N ALA A 265 16.14 17.62 -15.33
CA ALA A 265 17.56 17.44 -15.65
C ALA A 265 17.83 17.62 -17.18
N ARG A 266 16.99 17.02 -18.04
CA ARG A 266 17.14 17.21 -19.50
C ARG A 266 16.92 18.65 -19.93
N GLU A 267 15.90 19.32 -19.41
CA GLU A 267 15.63 20.72 -19.71
C GLU A 267 16.82 21.62 -19.34
N LEU A 268 17.37 21.45 -18.13
CA LEU A 268 18.54 22.20 -17.67
C LEU A 268 19.77 21.95 -18.55
N LEU A 269 20.02 20.71 -18.95
CA LEU A 269 21.21 20.33 -19.72
C LEU A 269 21.09 20.72 -21.21
N GLU A 270 19.91 20.63 -21.81
CA GLU A 270 19.71 20.83 -23.26
C GLU A 270 19.26 22.24 -23.59
N GLN A 271 18.47 22.89 -22.74
CA GLN A 271 17.81 24.16 -22.99
C GLN A 271 18.30 25.31 -22.09
N GLY A 272 18.91 24.97 -20.92
CA GLY A 272 19.34 25.97 -19.95
C GLY A 272 18.17 26.69 -19.25
N THR A 273 16.96 26.07 -19.24
CA THR A 273 15.76 26.61 -18.59
C THR A 273 15.33 25.69 -17.44
N ALA A 274 14.39 26.13 -16.60
CA ALA A 274 13.96 25.43 -15.38
C ALA A 274 12.42 25.37 -15.24
N LYS A 275 11.68 25.33 -16.35
CA LYS A 275 10.21 25.35 -16.37
C LYS A 275 9.60 24.09 -15.75
N GLU A 276 10.24 22.93 -15.95
CA GLU A 276 9.81 21.67 -15.34
C GLU A 276 9.84 21.69 -13.80
N LEU A 277 10.54 22.65 -13.18
CA LEU A 277 10.57 22.84 -11.73
C LEU A 277 9.44 23.72 -11.20
N GLU A 278 8.60 24.30 -12.07
CA GLU A 278 7.44 25.08 -11.64
C GLU A 278 6.47 24.21 -10.85
N GLY A 279 5.93 24.74 -9.72
CA GLY A 279 5.03 24.02 -8.84
C GLY A 279 5.71 23.04 -7.88
N GLY A 280 7.03 23.05 -7.79
CA GLY A 280 7.78 22.32 -6.78
C GLY A 280 7.39 22.76 -5.35
N ALA A 281 7.60 21.88 -4.37
CA ALA A 281 7.35 22.20 -2.97
C ALA A 281 8.30 23.33 -2.50
N ASP A 282 7.77 24.25 -1.69
CA ASP A 282 8.57 25.32 -1.13
C ASP A 282 9.63 24.78 -0.17
N TYR A 283 10.86 25.30 -0.29
CA TYR A 283 12.00 24.85 0.51
C TYR A 283 11.78 25.02 2.03
N ALA A 284 11.25 26.16 2.46
CA ALA A 284 11.03 26.43 3.90
C ALA A 284 9.92 25.53 4.46
N THR A 285 8.87 25.31 3.68
CA THR A 285 7.76 24.40 4.04
C THR A 285 8.26 22.96 4.21
N LEU A 286 9.04 22.44 3.24
CA LEU A 286 9.64 21.11 3.35
C LEU A 286 10.59 20.98 4.55
N ASN A 287 11.46 21.96 4.76
CA ASN A 287 12.35 21.95 5.91
C ASN A 287 11.59 21.95 7.24
N THR A 288 10.57 22.81 7.37
CA THR A 288 9.75 22.86 8.59
C THR A 288 9.06 21.52 8.82
N LEU A 289 8.48 20.94 7.77
CA LEU A 289 7.83 19.62 7.85
C LEU A 289 8.79 18.52 8.32
N LEU A 290 10.06 18.57 7.91
CA LEU A 290 11.04 17.53 8.22
C LEU A 290 11.78 17.73 9.56
N LEU A 291 11.82 18.94 10.10
CA LEU A 291 12.46 19.26 11.39
C LEU A 291 11.56 18.98 12.60
N THR A 292 10.25 19.03 12.46
CA THR A 292 9.29 18.97 13.59
C THR A 292 9.15 17.61 14.29
N ALA A 293 9.95 16.60 14.00
CA ALA A 293 9.78 15.27 14.58
C ALA A 293 10.88 14.79 15.50
N THR A 294 11.93 15.52 15.71
CA THR A 294 13.12 15.04 16.44
C THR A 294 13.77 16.06 17.39
N ASP A 295 13.20 17.25 17.49
CA ASP A 295 13.75 18.30 18.38
C ASP A 295 12.92 18.50 19.65
#